data_f49012f7ce34b0d6162efa2b5db3c5c1
#
_entry.id   f49012f7ce34b0d6162efa2b5db3c5c1
#
_cell.length_a   1.000
_cell.length_b   1.000
_cell.length_c   1.000
_cell.angle_alpha   90.00
_cell.angle_beta   90.00
_cell.angle_gamma   90.00
#
_symmetry.space_group_name_H-M   'P 1'
#
loop_
_entity.id
_entity.type
_entity.pdbx_description
1 polymer ?
#
loop_
_entity_poly.entity_id
_entity_poly.type
_entity_poly.pdbx_seq_one_letter_code
_entity_poly.pdbx_strand_id
1 'polypeptide(L)'
;VNSLNNYTNRLKVELGIQDIKLAYRKVNFSYKSIAADGAPLELSSTVLWRGYFTNDTVWHDIAPENVCLMEHYTITSDAECPTQSFPLELFVTGNNLTIMPDYIGYGITRDMPHPYLNHDVCAQNSIDALPAGFQLFEDMSSADMKPNWKLCVMGASQGGANALAIHRYMDTHDEFADKWNFAYSFAAAGPHNPHLTIEKYLEDGKVAY
;
A
#
# COMPACT_ATOMS: atom_id res chain seq x y z
N VAL A 1 -4.93 -16.77 11.57
CA VAL A 1 -3.98 -17.75 12.16
C VAL A 1 -3.88 -18.99 11.27
N ASN A 2 -4.97 -19.60 10.84
CA ASN A 2 -4.94 -20.81 10.01
C ASN A 2 -4.31 -20.63 8.63
N SER A 3 -4.50 -19.49 7.97
CA SER A 3 -3.92 -19.22 6.65
C SER A 3 -2.39 -19.06 6.68
N LEU A 4 -1.86 -18.40 7.72
CA LEU A 4 -0.42 -18.23 7.91
C LEU A 4 0.28 -19.57 8.21
N ASN A 5 -0.34 -20.39 9.05
CA ASN A 5 0.16 -21.73 9.37
C ASN A 5 0.14 -22.64 8.13
N ASN A 6 -0.92 -22.57 7.32
CA ASN A 6 -1.00 -23.32 6.06
C ASN A 6 0.08 -22.91 5.07
N TYR A 7 0.33 -21.59 4.94
CA TYR A 7 1.39 -21.08 4.07
C TYR A 7 2.79 -21.50 4.56
N THR A 8 3.05 -21.38 5.86
CA THR A 8 4.30 -21.85 6.47
C THR A 8 4.54 -23.34 6.26
N ASN A 9 3.52 -24.18 6.45
CA ASN A 9 3.61 -25.62 6.24
C ASN A 9 3.85 -25.97 4.77
N ARG A 10 3.21 -25.26 3.86
CA ARG A 10 3.42 -25.42 2.42
C ARG A 10 4.85 -25.08 2.03
N LEU A 11 5.39 -23.95 2.50
CA LEU A 11 6.79 -23.58 2.29
C LEU A 11 7.78 -24.60 2.86
N LYS A 12 7.52 -25.13 4.05
CA LYS A 12 8.37 -26.20 4.64
C LYS A 12 8.44 -27.42 3.72
N VAL A 13 7.32 -27.81 3.15
CA VAL A 13 7.25 -28.95 2.21
C VAL A 13 7.96 -28.61 0.89
N GLU A 14 7.70 -27.45 0.31
CA GLU A 14 8.29 -27.03 -0.97
C GLU A 14 9.82 -26.87 -0.90
N LEU A 15 10.33 -26.36 0.22
CA LEU A 15 11.75 -26.11 0.42
C LEU A 15 12.49 -27.29 1.06
N GLY A 16 11.76 -28.30 1.59
CA GLY A 16 12.37 -29.41 2.32
C GLY A 16 13.01 -29.01 3.65
N ILE A 17 12.67 -27.84 4.21
CA ILE A 17 13.23 -27.25 5.42
C ILE A 17 12.21 -27.35 6.55
N GLN A 18 12.62 -27.93 7.70
CA GLN A 18 11.70 -28.11 8.83
C GLN A 18 11.61 -26.87 9.74
N ASP A 19 12.67 -26.12 9.85
CA ASP A 19 12.77 -24.98 10.77
C ASP A 19 12.89 -23.67 10.00
N ILE A 20 11.74 -23.05 9.69
CA ILE A 20 11.63 -21.74 9.06
C ILE A 20 10.75 -20.81 9.88
N LYS A 21 11.14 -19.54 9.97
CA LYS A 21 10.38 -18.48 10.62
C LYS A 21 10.05 -17.41 9.60
N LEU A 22 8.78 -17.32 9.23
CA LEU A 22 8.28 -16.28 8.32
C LEU A 22 8.40 -14.90 8.95
N ALA A 23 8.83 -13.93 8.15
CA ALA A 23 8.93 -12.54 8.55
C ALA A 23 8.69 -11.62 7.33
N TYR A 24 8.65 -10.32 7.59
CA TYR A 24 8.61 -9.27 6.57
C TYR A 24 9.88 -8.45 6.64
N ARG A 25 10.43 -8.12 5.47
CA ARG A 25 11.35 -7.01 5.34
C ARG A 25 10.52 -5.75 5.11
N LYS A 26 10.76 -4.72 5.89
CA LYS A 26 10.14 -3.40 5.78
C LYS A 26 11.25 -2.38 5.52
N VAL A 27 11.10 -1.58 4.47
CA VAL A 27 12.02 -0.53 4.10
C VAL A 27 11.26 0.77 3.92
N ASN A 28 11.61 1.79 4.69
CA ASN A 28 11.07 3.13 4.52
C ASN A 28 11.88 3.88 3.47
N PHE A 29 11.23 4.69 2.65
CA PHE A 29 11.88 5.45 1.60
C PHE A 29 11.16 6.78 1.36
N SER A 30 11.85 7.73 0.72
CA SER A 30 11.25 8.94 0.19
C SER A 30 11.18 8.90 -1.33
N TYR A 31 10.26 9.66 -1.90
CA TYR A 31 10.03 9.74 -3.33
C TYR A 31 9.51 11.12 -3.72
N LYS A 32 9.69 11.50 -5.00
CA LYS A 32 9.22 12.76 -5.55
C LYS A 32 7.77 12.65 -5.98
N SER A 33 6.98 13.67 -5.64
CA SER A 33 5.59 13.82 -6.02
C SER A 33 5.24 15.30 -6.14
N ILE A 34 3.94 15.63 -6.06
CA ILE A 34 3.43 17.01 -6.14
C ILE A 34 2.46 17.31 -5.00
N ALA A 35 2.43 18.55 -4.57
CA ALA A 35 1.42 19.08 -3.65
C ALA A 35 0.09 19.35 -4.39
N ALA A 36 -0.94 19.72 -3.63
CA ALA A 36 -2.28 20.01 -4.19
C ALA A 36 -2.31 21.19 -5.17
N ASP A 37 -1.35 22.10 -5.09
CA ASP A 37 -1.16 23.24 -6.00
C ASP A 37 -0.22 22.93 -7.19
N GLY A 38 0.24 21.68 -7.29
CA GLY A 38 1.16 21.21 -8.33
C GLY A 38 2.64 21.49 -8.03
N ALA A 39 2.99 22.07 -6.89
CA ALA A 39 4.38 22.30 -6.52
C ALA A 39 5.12 20.97 -6.26
N PRO A 40 6.40 20.86 -6.64
CA PRO A 40 7.19 19.67 -6.33
C PRO A 40 7.26 19.41 -4.84
N LEU A 41 7.08 18.15 -4.44
CA LEU A 41 7.08 17.71 -3.06
C LEU A 41 7.81 16.39 -2.91
N GLU A 42 8.49 16.19 -1.80
CA GLU A 42 9.02 14.89 -1.38
C GLU A 42 8.11 14.27 -0.34
N LEU A 43 7.76 13.01 -0.54
CA LEU A 43 6.88 12.24 0.34
C LEU A 43 7.58 10.98 0.84
N SER A 44 7.01 10.37 1.86
CA SER A 44 7.50 9.10 2.41
C SER A 44 6.51 7.96 2.20
N SER A 45 7.07 6.77 2.12
CA SER A 45 6.34 5.52 1.97
C SER A 45 7.13 4.38 2.61
N THR A 46 6.49 3.24 2.75
CA THR A 46 7.17 1.99 3.09
C THR A 46 6.92 0.93 2.03
N VAL A 47 7.92 0.09 1.79
CA VAL A 47 7.78 -1.12 0.98
C VAL A 47 8.03 -2.35 1.84
N LEU A 48 7.22 -3.38 1.65
CA LEU A 48 7.30 -4.61 2.42
C LEU A 48 7.20 -5.81 1.50
N TRP A 49 7.98 -6.85 1.82
CA TRP A 49 7.86 -8.16 1.21
C TRP A 49 8.17 -9.27 2.21
N ARG A 50 7.75 -10.46 1.90
CA ARG A 50 7.96 -11.63 2.74
C ARG A 50 9.32 -12.25 2.54
N GLY A 51 9.81 -12.84 3.61
CA GLY A 51 10.94 -13.73 3.62
C GLY A 51 10.86 -14.68 4.80
N TYR A 52 11.87 -15.45 4.98
CA TYR A 52 12.00 -16.36 6.11
C TYR A 52 13.43 -16.43 6.60
N PHE A 53 13.57 -16.79 7.86
CA PHE A 53 14.85 -17.13 8.45
C PHE A 53 15.05 -18.64 8.50
N THR A 54 16.27 -19.09 8.18
CA THR A 54 16.74 -20.43 8.51
C THR A 54 17.73 -20.32 9.66
N ASN A 55 17.64 -21.26 10.62
CA ASN A 55 18.48 -21.27 11.84
C ASN A 55 18.46 -19.94 12.60
N ASP A 56 17.32 -19.22 12.57
CA ASP A 56 17.07 -17.91 13.18
C ASP A 56 18.02 -16.77 12.75
N THR A 57 18.89 -17.00 11.80
CA THR A 57 19.95 -16.03 11.44
C THR A 57 20.07 -15.71 9.95
N VAL A 58 19.77 -16.66 9.07
CA VAL A 58 19.94 -16.47 7.63
C VAL A 58 18.62 -16.08 6.99
N TRP A 59 18.55 -14.86 6.47
CA TRP A 59 17.39 -14.34 5.75
C TRP A 59 17.34 -14.86 4.32
N HIS A 60 16.14 -15.20 3.88
CA HIS A 60 15.83 -15.56 2.49
C HIS A 60 14.59 -14.79 2.04
N ASP A 61 14.68 -14.10 0.91
CA ASP A 61 13.55 -13.43 0.32
C ASP A 61 12.63 -14.43 -0.40
N ILE A 62 11.32 -14.20 -0.30
CA ILE A 62 10.30 -14.97 -1.01
C ILE A 62 9.83 -14.14 -2.20
N ALA A 63 9.89 -14.71 -3.40
CA ALA A 63 9.43 -14.08 -4.61
C ALA A 63 7.96 -13.63 -4.50
N PRO A 64 7.65 -12.31 -4.53
CA PRO A 64 6.28 -11.84 -4.45
C PRO A 64 5.45 -12.28 -5.67
N GLU A 65 4.17 -12.54 -5.44
CA GLU A 65 3.24 -12.98 -6.49
C GLU A 65 2.68 -11.78 -7.28
N ASN A 66 2.45 -10.66 -6.62
CA ASN A 66 1.92 -9.45 -7.20
C ASN A 66 2.49 -8.21 -6.50
N VAL A 67 2.23 -7.03 -7.08
CA VAL A 67 2.43 -5.74 -6.42
C VAL A 67 1.09 -5.28 -5.83
N CYS A 68 1.09 -4.84 -4.58
CA CYS A 68 -0.07 -4.27 -3.92
C CYS A 68 0.25 -2.84 -3.51
N LEU A 69 -0.43 -1.87 -4.10
CA LEU A 69 -0.47 -0.51 -3.61
C LEU A 69 -1.57 -0.44 -2.56
N MET A 70 -1.17 -0.29 -1.31
CA MET A 70 -2.08 -0.33 -0.16
C MET A 70 -2.31 1.07 0.39
N GLU A 71 -3.55 1.50 0.32
CA GLU A 71 -4.03 2.78 0.81
C GLU A 71 -4.52 2.64 2.26
N HIS A 72 -3.87 3.33 3.21
CA HIS A 72 -4.25 3.23 4.61
C HIS A 72 -5.57 3.96 4.91
N TYR A 73 -6.29 3.50 5.93
CA TYR A 73 -7.50 4.14 6.43
C TYR A 73 -7.19 5.50 7.08
N THR A 74 -8.23 6.23 7.49
CA THR A 74 -8.05 7.50 8.21
C THR A 74 -7.26 7.28 9.51
N ILE A 75 -6.14 7.96 9.63
CA ILE A 75 -5.33 8.00 10.84
C ILE A 75 -5.36 9.43 11.42
N THR A 76 -5.12 9.56 12.70
CA THR A 76 -5.19 10.83 13.42
C THR A 76 -3.86 11.26 14.01
N SER A 77 -2.86 10.41 13.90
CA SER A 77 -1.52 10.63 14.44
C SER A 77 -0.47 10.18 13.44
N ASP A 78 0.61 10.96 13.32
CA ASP A 78 1.79 10.57 12.52
C ASP A 78 2.38 9.22 12.97
N ALA A 79 2.26 8.88 14.26
CA ALA A 79 2.72 7.60 14.79
C ALA A 79 2.00 6.37 14.21
N GLU A 80 0.86 6.57 13.54
CA GLU A 80 0.07 5.50 12.92
C GLU A 80 0.39 5.30 11.43
N CYS A 81 1.13 6.25 10.81
CA CYS A 81 1.42 6.15 9.38
C CYS A 81 2.36 4.97 9.06
N PRO A 82 2.34 4.45 7.82
CA PRO A 82 3.07 3.25 7.42
C PRO A 82 4.57 3.27 7.73
N THR A 83 5.24 4.41 7.60
CA THR A 83 6.67 4.51 7.92
C THR A 83 6.96 4.43 9.42
N GLN A 84 6.03 4.86 10.28
CA GLN A 84 6.20 4.90 11.74
C GLN A 84 5.68 3.65 12.44
N SER A 85 4.67 2.99 11.89
CA SER A 85 4.02 1.82 12.48
C SER A 85 4.24 0.56 11.65
N PHE A 86 3.80 -0.59 12.16
CA PHE A 86 3.65 -1.79 11.35
C PHE A 86 2.20 -1.86 10.87
N PRO A 87 1.95 -1.71 9.56
CA PRO A 87 0.59 -1.61 9.05
C PRO A 87 -0.22 -2.89 9.27
N LEU A 88 -1.39 -2.77 9.86
CA LEU A 88 -2.29 -3.90 10.12
C LEU A 88 -2.88 -4.46 8.82
N GLU A 89 -2.98 -3.66 7.79
CA GLU A 89 -3.48 -4.01 6.45
C GLU A 89 -2.67 -5.14 5.80
N LEU A 90 -1.42 -5.32 6.18
CA LEU A 90 -0.55 -6.40 5.69
C LEU A 90 -1.12 -7.80 5.90
N PHE A 91 -1.97 -7.99 6.90
CA PHE A 91 -2.58 -9.30 7.14
C PHE A 91 -3.52 -9.75 6.01
N VAL A 92 -3.95 -8.84 5.14
CA VAL A 92 -4.83 -9.13 4.01
C VAL A 92 -4.10 -9.18 2.65
N THR A 93 -2.84 -8.77 2.59
CA THR A 93 -2.12 -8.63 1.31
C THR A 93 -1.50 -9.92 0.75
N GLY A 94 -1.49 -11.01 1.49
CA GLY A 94 -0.92 -12.26 0.99
C GLY A 94 0.61 -12.20 0.78
N ASN A 95 1.13 -12.87 -0.26
CA ASN A 95 2.55 -12.84 -0.64
C ASN A 95 2.78 -11.81 -1.75
N ASN A 96 2.56 -10.54 -1.45
CA ASN A 96 2.74 -9.44 -2.38
C ASN A 96 3.92 -8.56 -1.99
N LEU A 97 4.50 -7.90 -2.97
CA LEU A 97 5.28 -6.68 -2.75
C LEU A 97 4.29 -5.58 -2.41
N THR A 98 4.27 -5.11 -1.17
CA THR A 98 3.30 -4.13 -0.70
C THR A 98 3.96 -2.77 -0.54
N ILE A 99 3.44 -1.75 -1.22
CA ILE A 99 3.89 -0.36 -1.13
C ILE A 99 2.78 0.43 -0.45
N MET A 100 3.13 1.19 0.60
CA MET A 100 2.18 1.91 1.46
C MET A 100 2.65 3.34 1.67
N PRO A 101 2.09 4.32 0.94
CA PRO A 101 2.38 5.74 1.12
C PRO A 101 1.86 6.27 2.47
N ASP A 102 2.58 7.23 3.06
CA ASP A 102 2.15 7.91 4.29
C ASP A 102 1.08 8.99 4.03
N TYR A 103 0.95 9.48 2.79
CA TYR A 103 0.22 10.67 2.33
C TYR A 103 0.86 12.00 2.81
N ILE A 104 0.45 13.12 2.19
CA ILE A 104 0.79 14.47 2.66
C ILE A 104 0.20 14.68 4.06
N GLY A 105 0.97 15.29 4.95
CA GLY A 105 0.58 15.53 6.34
C GLY A 105 1.02 14.45 7.31
N TYR A 106 1.75 13.42 6.80
CA TYR A 106 2.33 12.36 7.62
C TYR A 106 3.78 12.08 7.20
N GLY A 107 4.50 11.31 8.02
CA GLY A 107 5.88 10.95 7.77
C GLY A 107 6.79 12.18 7.66
N ILE A 108 7.48 12.32 6.54
CA ILE A 108 8.39 13.48 6.32
C ILE A 108 7.64 14.80 6.10
N THR A 109 6.34 14.77 5.84
CA THR A 109 5.49 15.97 5.65
C THR A 109 4.51 16.21 6.80
N ARG A 110 4.75 15.65 7.98
CA ARG A 110 3.86 15.73 9.16
C ARG A 110 3.49 17.14 9.62
N ASP A 111 4.31 18.14 9.26
CA ASP A 111 4.05 19.55 9.58
C ASP A 111 3.16 20.26 8.55
N MET A 112 2.76 19.56 7.50
CA MET A 112 1.85 20.06 6.45
C MET A 112 0.40 19.62 6.73
N PRO A 113 -0.60 20.41 6.32
CA PRO A 113 -1.98 19.98 6.42
C PRO A 113 -2.25 18.79 5.48
N HIS A 114 -2.92 17.76 6.01
CA HIS A 114 -3.36 16.63 5.21
C HIS A 114 -4.51 17.03 4.28
N PRO A 115 -4.40 16.80 2.95
CA PRO A 115 -5.47 17.12 1.98
C PRO A 115 -6.58 16.05 2.03
N TYR A 116 -7.19 15.87 3.20
CA TYR A 116 -8.22 14.87 3.44
C TYR A 116 -9.35 14.97 2.43
N LEU A 117 -9.75 13.84 1.84
CA LEU A 117 -10.77 13.73 0.79
C LEU A 117 -10.44 14.43 -0.55
N ASN A 118 -9.23 14.98 -0.73
CA ASN A 118 -8.75 15.35 -2.06
C ASN A 118 -8.19 14.10 -2.76
N HIS A 119 -9.08 13.27 -3.26
CA HIS A 119 -8.75 11.94 -3.77
C HIS A 119 -7.82 11.98 -4.97
N ASP A 120 -7.87 13.01 -5.82
CA ASP A 120 -7.01 13.12 -6.99
C ASP A 120 -5.55 13.35 -6.59
N VAL A 121 -5.30 14.22 -5.61
CA VAL A 121 -3.96 14.45 -5.06
C VAL A 121 -3.45 13.20 -4.35
N CYS A 122 -4.27 12.59 -3.50
CA CYS A 122 -3.88 11.37 -2.79
C CYS A 122 -3.56 10.23 -3.77
N ALA A 123 -4.37 10.05 -4.82
CA ALA A 123 -4.12 9.05 -5.85
C ALA A 123 -2.80 9.29 -6.59
N GLN A 124 -2.53 10.54 -7.03
CA GLN A 124 -1.27 10.89 -7.69
C GLN A 124 -0.07 10.60 -6.78
N ASN A 125 -0.14 11.05 -5.52
CA ASN A 125 0.95 10.82 -4.57
C ASN A 125 1.22 9.33 -4.35
N SER A 126 0.16 8.50 -4.27
CA SER A 126 0.32 7.06 -4.10
C SER A 126 0.90 6.37 -5.34
N ILE A 127 0.45 6.76 -6.52
CA ILE A 127 0.97 6.26 -7.80
C ILE A 127 2.46 6.57 -7.96
N ASP A 128 2.89 7.77 -7.55
CA ASP A 128 4.28 8.21 -7.63
C ASP A 128 5.23 7.40 -6.72
N ALA A 129 4.71 6.73 -5.68
CA ALA A 129 5.48 5.84 -4.83
C ALA A 129 5.86 4.51 -5.51
N LEU A 130 5.08 4.06 -6.50
CA LEU A 130 5.24 2.74 -7.13
C LEU A 130 6.66 2.51 -7.70
N PRO A 131 7.20 3.41 -8.57
CA PRO A 131 8.52 3.19 -9.16
C PRO A 131 9.64 3.07 -8.13
N ALA A 132 9.63 3.93 -7.11
CA ALA A 132 10.67 3.94 -6.09
C ALA A 132 10.60 2.71 -5.18
N GLY A 133 9.39 2.32 -4.75
CA GLY A 133 9.21 1.13 -3.92
C GLY A 133 9.56 -0.17 -4.67
N PHE A 134 9.23 -0.25 -5.95
CA PHE A 134 9.56 -1.39 -6.80
C PHE A 134 11.08 -1.49 -7.03
N GLN A 135 11.74 -0.37 -7.34
CA GLN A 135 13.20 -0.32 -7.52
C GLN A 135 13.94 -0.74 -6.25
N LEU A 136 13.47 -0.30 -5.07
CA LEU A 136 14.09 -0.73 -3.80
C LEU A 136 13.98 -2.23 -3.57
N PHE A 137 12.87 -2.85 -3.96
CA PHE A 137 12.75 -4.30 -3.91
C PHE A 137 13.77 -4.96 -4.84
N GLU A 138 13.90 -4.51 -6.09
CA GLU A 138 14.87 -5.05 -7.04
C GLU A 138 16.33 -4.91 -6.55
N ASP A 139 16.64 -3.76 -5.92
CA ASP A 139 18.00 -3.49 -5.43
C ASP A 139 18.36 -4.28 -4.15
N MET A 140 17.39 -4.62 -3.32
CA MET A 140 17.61 -5.17 -1.97
C MET A 140 17.20 -6.63 -1.81
N SER A 141 16.38 -7.16 -2.70
CA SER A 141 15.90 -8.53 -2.66
C SER A 141 16.83 -9.47 -3.44
N SER A 142 17.03 -10.67 -2.91
CA SER A 142 17.65 -11.78 -3.63
C SER A 142 16.67 -12.58 -4.48
N ALA A 143 15.37 -12.27 -4.40
CA ALA A 143 14.32 -12.92 -5.16
C ALA A 143 13.70 -11.92 -6.16
N ASP A 144 13.39 -12.40 -7.34
CA ASP A 144 12.64 -11.64 -8.35
C ASP A 144 11.14 -11.74 -8.11
N MET A 145 10.36 -10.85 -8.74
CA MET A 145 8.91 -10.99 -8.81
C MET A 145 8.53 -12.31 -9.53
N LYS A 146 7.42 -12.93 -9.13
CA LYS A 146 6.87 -14.07 -9.88
C LYS A 146 6.49 -13.63 -11.31
N PRO A 147 6.66 -14.52 -12.33
CA PRO A 147 6.22 -14.22 -13.68
C PRO A 147 4.73 -13.84 -13.73
N ASN A 148 4.39 -12.90 -14.61
CA ASN A 148 3.01 -12.43 -14.83
C ASN A 148 2.35 -11.77 -13.58
N TRP A 149 3.15 -11.20 -12.70
CA TRP A 149 2.63 -10.43 -11.57
C TRP A 149 1.68 -9.32 -12.04
N LYS A 150 0.75 -8.94 -11.18
CA LYS A 150 -0.23 -7.89 -11.41
C LYS A 150 -0.12 -6.82 -10.33
N LEU A 151 -0.46 -5.58 -10.69
CA LEU A 151 -0.72 -4.54 -9.72
C LEU A 151 -2.17 -4.65 -9.24
N CYS A 152 -2.37 -4.71 -7.94
CA CYS A 152 -3.65 -4.48 -7.30
C CYS A 152 -3.57 -3.25 -6.39
N VAL A 153 -4.67 -2.53 -6.26
CA VAL A 153 -4.79 -1.39 -5.37
C VAL A 153 -5.85 -1.71 -4.33
N MET A 154 -5.53 -1.52 -3.05
CA MET A 154 -6.43 -1.91 -1.96
C MET A 154 -6.51 -0.81 -0.91
N GLY A 155 -7.69 -0.63 -0.33
CA GLY A 155 -7.85 0.30 0.78
C GLY A 155 -9.23 0.26 1.42
N ALA A 156 -9.30 0.76 2.65
CA ALA A 156 -10.54 0.86 3.40
C ALA A 156 -10.74 2.28 3.93
N SER A 157 -11.97 2.71 4.12
CA SER A 157 -12.33 4.06 4.59
C SER A 157 -11.71 5.13 3.67
N GLN A 158 -10.89 6.07 4.16
CA GLN A 158 -10.15 7.01 3.33
C GLN A 158 -9.36 6.28 2.24
N GLY A 159 -8.64 5.21 2.60
CA GLY A 159 -7.90 4.39 1.65
C GLY A 159 -8.78 3.72 0.60
N GLY A 160 -10.03 3.39 0.94
CA GLY A 160 -11.01 2.88 -0.02
C GLY A 160 -11.38 3.92 -1.09
N ALA A 161 -11.55 5.18 -0.69
CA ALA A 161 -11.79 6.27 -1.63
C ALA A 161 -10.57 6.55 -2.51
N ASN A 162 -9.37 6.53 -1.94
CA ASN A 162 -8.13 6.69 -2.69
C ASN A 162 -7.92 5.53 -3.68
N ALA A 163 -8.16 4.28 -3.25
CA ALA A 163 -8.06 3.11 -4.13
C ALA A 163 -8.98 3.22 -5.36
N LEU A 164 -10.20 3.75 -5.19
CA LEU A 164 -11.10 3.99 -6.32
C LEU A 164 -10.64 5.16 -7.20
N ALA A 165 -10.06 6.21 -6.63
CA ALA A 165 -9.49 7.32 -7.39
C ALA A 165 -8.27 6.84 -8.22
N ILE A 166 -7.43 5.98 -7.66
CA ILE A 166 -6.33 5.34 -8.40
C ILE A 166 -6.87 4.46 -9.53
N HIS A 167 -7.92 3.68 -9.29
CA HIS A 167 -8.57 2.89 -10.35
C HIS A 167 -9.01 3.79 -11.51
N ARG A 168 -9.71 4.88 -11.20
CA ARG A 168 -10.13 5.87 -12.21
C ARG A 168 -8.93 6.45 -12.98
N TYR A 169 -7.81 6.69 -12.31
CA TYR A 169 -6.57 7.11 -12.97
C TYR A 169 -6.09 6.04 -13.95
N MET A 170 -6.06 4.77 -13.54
CA MET A 170 -5.67 3.66 -14.41
C MET A 170 -6.56 3.52 -15.65
N ASP A 171 -7.88 3.71 -15.49
CA ASP A 171 -8.85 3.68 -16.61
C ASP A 171 -8.68 4.81 -17.63
N THR A 172 -7.96 5.86 -17.28
CA THR A 172 -7.73 7.02 -18.15
C THR A 172 -6.30 7.18 -18.61
N HIS A 173 -5.40 6.29 -18.18
CA HIS A 173 -3.95 6.32 -18.48
C HIS A 173 -3.47 4.91 -18.85
N ASP A 174 -3.93 4.40 -19.99
CA ASP A 174 -3.69 3.02 -20.46
C ASP A 174 -2.21 2.64 -20.44
N GLU A 175 -1.31 3.52 -20.91
CA GLU A 175 0.13 3.24 -20.92
C GLU A 175 0.70 3.00 -19.52
N PHE A 176 0.20 3.72 -18.52
CA PHE A 176 0.61 3.52 -17.13
C PHE A 176 0.02 2.23 -16.57
N ALA A 177 -1.27 1.97 -16.81
CA ALA A 177 -1.95 0.76 -16.40
C ALA A 177 -1.28 -0.49 -16.99
N ASP A 178 -0.94 -0.46 -18.28
CA ASP A 178 -0.23 -1.53 -18.98
C ASP A 178 1.18 -1.75 -18.43
N LYS A 179 1.95 -0.67 -18.21
CA LYS A 179 3.30 -0.72 -17.63
C LYS A 179 3.29 -1.46 -16.28
N TRP A 180 2.27 -1.23 -15.47
CA TRP A 180 2.14 -1.82 -14.14
C TRP A 180 1.30 -3.11 -14.13
N ASN A 181 0.85 -3.62 -15.27
CA ASN A 181 -0.02 -4.79 -15.34
C ASN A 181 -1.22 -4.67 -14.39
N PHE A 182 -1.87 -3.50 -14.36
CA PHE A 182 -2.99 -3.24 -13.45
C PHE A 182 -4.12 -4.23 -13.67
N ALA A 183 -4.62 -4.84 -12.59
CA ALA A 183 -5.64 -5.87 -12.67
C ALA A 183 -6.97 -5.45 -12.02
N TYR A 184 -6.93 -4.89 -10.81
CA TYR A 184 -8.13 -4.51 -10.08
C TYR A 184 -7.83 -3.61 -8.88
N SER A 185 -8.88 -2.97 -8.36
CA SER A 185 -8.87 -2.35 -7.04
C SER A 185 -9.88 -3.00 -6.11
N PHE A 186 -9.57 -2.99 -4.82
CA PHE A 186 -10.47 -3.35 -3.73
C PHE A 186 -10.68 -2.13 -2.84
N ALA A 187 -11.84 -1.49 -2.98
CA ALA A 187 -12.19 -0.26 -2.29
C ALA A 187 -13.31 -0.54 -1.28
N ALA A 188 -12.97 -0.57 0.01
CA ALA A 188 -13.93 -0.88 1.06
C ALA A 188 -14.37 0.39 1.81
N ALA A 189 -15.69 0.58 1.95
CA ALA A 189 -16.32 1.58 2.82
C ALA A 189 -15.76 3.01 2.71
N GLY A 190 -15.33 3.42 1.52
CA GLY A 190 -14.73 4.74 1.29
C GLY A 190 -15.76 5.86 1.15
N PRO A 191 -15.41 7.09 1.54
CA PRO A 191 -16.22 8.29 1.27
C PRO A 191 -16.10 8.72 -0.21
N HIS A 192 -16.66 7.92 -1.12
CA HIS A 192 -16.49 8.08 -2.57
C HIS A 192 -17.15 9.34 -3.14
N ASN A 193 -18.18 9.86 -2.46
CA ASN A 193 -18.84 11.12 -2.80
C ASN A 193 -19.09 11.94 -1.52
N PRO A 194 -18.07 12.70 -1.05
CA PRO A 194 -18.19 13.51 0.15
C PRO A 194 -19.33 14.53 0.10
N HIS A 195 -19.56 15.12 -1.07
CA HIS A 195 -20.63 16.12 -1.27
C HIS A 195 -22.01 15.53 -0.98
N LEU A 196 -22.37 14.43 -1.65
CA LEU A 196 -23.66 13.77 -1.40
C LEU A 196 -23.78 13.26 0.04
N THR A 197 -22.68 12.81 0.64
CA THR A 197 -22.69 12.36 2.02
C THR A 197 -23.01 13.51 2.97
N ILE A 198 -22.40 14.67 2.80
CA ILE A 198 -22.65 15.87 3.62
C ILE A 198 -24.05 16.39 3.39
N GLU A 199 -24.50 16.51 2.15
CA GLU A 199 -25.87 16.92 1.82
C GLU A 199 -26.89 16.03 2.54
N LYS A 200 -26.72 14.71 2.47
CA LYS A 200 -27.62 13.76 3.11
C LYS A 200 -27.64 13.90 4.62
N TYR A 201 -26.49 14.10 5.25
CA TYR A 201 -26.43 14.36 6.70
C TYR A 201 -27.13 15.66 7.10
N LEU A 202 -26.99 16.72 6.30
CA LEU A 202 -27.66 17.98 6.54
C LEU A 202 -29.20 17.87 6.39
N GLU A 203 -29.65 17.16 5.36
CA GLU A 203 -31.09 16.90 5.14
C GLU A 203 -31.71 16.06 6.26
N ASP A 204 -31.03 15.00 6.67
CA ASP A 204 -31.55 14.09 7.70
C ASP A 204 -31.41 14.64 9.13
N GLY A 205 -30.71 15.78 9.32
CA GLY A 205 -30.43 16.36 10.63
C GLY A 205 -29.60 15.47 11.55
N LYS A 206 -28.90 14.49 10.97
CA LYS A 206 -28.06 13.54 11.71
C LYS A 206 -26.59 13.89 11.49
N VAL A 207 -25.89 14.15 12.58
CA VAL A 207 -24.43 14.20 12.59
C VAL A 207 -23.94 12.79 12.89
N ALA A 208 -23.25 12.17 11.94
CA ALA A 208 -22.56 10.92 12.23
C ALA A 208 -21.31 11.23 13.09
N TYR A 209 -21.25 10.64 14.25
CA TYR A 209 -20.08 10.64 15.10
C TYR A 209 -19.24 9.39 14.81
#